data_f41257174d564abde80b10bae8a0f421
#
_entry.id   f41257174d564abde80b10bae8a0f421
#
_cell.length_a   1.000
_cell.length_b   1.000
_cell.length_c   1.000
_cell.angle_alpha   90.00
_cell.angle_beta   90.00
_cell.angle_gamma   90.00
#
_symmetry.space_group_name_H-M   'P 1'
#
loop_
_entity.id
_entity.type
_entity.pdbx_description
1 polymer ?
#
loop_
_entity_poly.entity_id
_entity_poly.type
_entity_poly.pdbx_seq_one_letter_code
_entity_poly.pdbx_strand_id
1 'polypeptide(L)'
;ARKSELLRFKVEYFDENNIVYGGLYKTPKIKTKGAGKTGKQLNKYVLYEFKKYLDLWMEQRKKQGIESEWLFVHRCGDGSYAQMKVSTLDSWANIFSNELGVDFYWHCMRHYLNTKLLKLNIPANVVQEFFGWSSSDMVNLYNDSDVSEEFSKYFTKDGIIEGKSSSLSDL
;
A
#
# COMPACT_ATOMS: atom_id res chain seq x y z
N ALA A 1 1.05 0.19 -3.50
CA ALA A 1 1.14 0.22 -4.97
C ALA A 1 0.49 1.49 -5.53
N ARG A 2 0.88 1.93 -6.74
CA ARG A 2 0.14 2.94 -7.53
C ARG A 2 -1.04 2.28 -8.25
N LYS A 3 -2.04 3.04 -8.73
CA LYS A 3 -3.19 2.52 -9.50
C LYS A 3 -2.77 1.53 -10.60
N SER A 4 -1.85 1.93 -11.46
CA SER A 4 -1.37 1.09 -12.56
C SER A 4 -0.54 -0.13 -12.12
N GLU A 5 0.05 -0.10 -10.94
CA GLU A 5 0.78 -1.22 -10.35
C GLU A 5 -0.20 -2.22 -9.71
N LEU A 6 -1.20 -1.70 -8.98
CA LEU A 6 -2.25 -2.49 -8.36
C LEU A 6 -2.99 -3.38 -9.37
N LEU A 7 -3.33 -2.81 -10.51
CA LEU A 7 -4.05 -3.52 -11.58
C LEU A 7 -3.22 -4.64 -12.26
N ARG A 8 -1.91 -4.69 -11.98
CA ARG A 8 -1.02 -5.77 -12.45
C ARG A 8 -0.86 -6.91 -11.44
N PHE A 9 -1.58 -6.85 -10.34
CA PHE A 9 -1.56 -7.94 -9.39
C PHE A 9 -2.31 -9.14 -9.96
N LYS A 10 -1.69 -10.31 -9.83
CA LYS A 10 -2.29 -11.60 -10.15
C LYS A 10 -2.68 -12.32 -8.87
N VAL A 11 -3.63 -13.22 -8.99
CA VAL A 11 -4.11 -14.04 -7.85
C VAL A 11 -2.95 -14.82 -7.23
N GLU A 12 -2.11 -15.43 -8.05
CA GLU A 12 -0.94 -16.23 -7.63
C GLU A 12 0.09 -15.47 -6.77
N TYR A 13 0.09 -14.11 -6.81
CA TYR A 13 1.03 -13.30 -6.02
C TYR A 13 0.70 -13.31 -4.52
N PHE A 14 -0.49 -13.76 -4.17
CA PHE A 14 -1.01 -13.77 -2.79
C PHE A 14 -1.10 -15.17 -2.20
N ASP A 15 -0.29 -16.08 -2.70
CA ASP A 15 -0.07 -17.40 -2.12
C ASP A 15 0.74 -17.28 -0.81
N GLU A 16 0.55 -18.23 0.11
CA GLU A 16 1.27 -18.26 1.39
C GLU A 16 2.79 -18.36 1.23
N ASN A 17 3.25 -18.99 0.15
CA ASN A 17 4.68 -19.09 -0.19
C ASN A 17 5.30 -17.73 -0.55
N ASN A 18 4.50 -16.73 -0.84
CA ASN A 18 4.94 -15.37 -1.12
C ASN A 18 4.98 -14.47 0.13
N ILE A 19 4.72 -15.02 1.32
CA ILE A 19 4.81 -14.28 2.57
C ILE A 19 6.27 -14.19 3.00
N VAL A 20 6.72 -12.96 3.25
CA VAL A 20 8.06 -12.64 3.71
C VAL A 20 8.01 -11.80 4.99
N TYR A 21 9.10 -11.82 5.75
CA TYR A 21 9.26 -11.01 6.98
C TYR A 21 8.11 -11.17 7.99
N GLY A 22 7.45 -12.34 7.97
CA GLY A 22 6.38 -12.68 8.92
C GLY A 22 5.04 -11.95 8.74
N GLY A 23 4.92 -11.03 7.78
CA GLY A 23 3.69 -10.26 7.68
C GLY A 23 3.46 -9.49 6.36
N LEU A 24 4.23 -9.79 5.32
CA LEU A 24 4.11 -9.11 4.04
C LEU A 24 4.02 -10.11 2.89
N TYR A 25 3.05 -9.94 2.00
CA TYR A 25 3.13 -10.53 0.67
C TYR A 25 4.17 -9.77 -0.16
N LYS A 26 5.09 -10.48 -0.79
CA LYS A 26 6.07 -9.94 -1.74
C LYS A 26 5.73 -10.41 -3.14
N THR A 27 5.28 -9.49 -4.00
CA THR A 27 4.99 -9.83 -5.39
C THR A 27 6.29 -10.12 -6.17
N PRO A 28 6.24 -10.87 -7.28
CA PRO A 28 7.27 -10.82 -8.29
C PRO A 28 7.52 -9.38 -8.76
N LYS A 29 8.64 -9.15 -9.46
CA LYS A 29 8.93 -7.83 -10.02
C LYS A 29 7.89 -7.45 -11.05
N ILE A 30 7.17 -6.35 -10.81
CA ILE A 30 6.21 -5.79 -11.74
C ILE A 30 6.71 -4.46 -12.32
N LYS A 31 6.32 -4.16 -13.55
CA LYS A 31 6.68 -2.91 -14.22
C LYS A 31 6.03 -1.73 -13.50
N THR A 32 6.84 -0.75 -13.13
CA THR A 32 6.41 0.49 -12.50
C THR A 32 6.65 1.68 -13.43
N LYS A 33 6.01 2.82 -13.15
CA LYS A 33 6.34 4.08 -13.81
C LYS A 33 7.72 4.52 -13.32
N GLY A 34 8.67 4.75 -14.23
CA GLY A 34 10.04 5.18 -13.88
C GLY A 34 10.91 5.36 -15.10
N ALA A 35 12.16 5.75 -14.91
CA ALA A 35 13.08 6.22 -15.93
C ALA A 35 13.08 5.40 -17.23
N GLY A 36 12.82 6.08 -18.34
CA GLY A 36 12.97 5.57 -19.69
C GLY A 36 11.83 4.71 -20.23
N LYS A 37 11.98 4.29 -21.49
CA LYS A 37 10.97 3.50 -22.22
C LYS A 37 10.71 2.12 -21.60
N THR A 38 11.67 1.55 -20.90
CA THR A 38 11.58 0.20 -20.32
C THR A 38 10.86 0.17 -18.96
N GLY A 39 10.80 1.31 -18.25
CA GLY A 39 10.26 1.40 -16.87
C GLY A 39 11.13 0.64 -15.86
N LYS A 40 10.96 0.95 -14.59
CA LYS A 40 11.60 0.24 -13.48
C LYS A 40 10.76 -1.00 -13.11
N GLN A 41 11.40 -2.10 -12.83
CA GLN A 41 10.74 -3.30 -12.30
C GLN A 41 11.05 -3.45 -10.82
N LEU A 42 10.00 -3.52 -10.00
CA LEU A 42 10.12 -3.63 -8.54
C LEU A 42 9.16 -4.66 -7.98
N ASN A 43 9.59 -5.33 -6.93
CA ASN A 43 8.68 -6.05 -6.05
C ASN A 43 7.74 -5.05 -5.37
N LYS A 44 6.54 -5.50 -5.02
CA LYS A 44 5.60 -4.75 -4.19
C LYS A 44 5.32 -5.53 -2.93
N TYR A 45 5.22 -4.80 -1.83
CA TYR A 45 4.86 -5.36 -0.55
C TYR A 45 3.41 -5.01 -0.23
N VAL A 46 2.66 -5.99 0.25
CA VAL A 46 1.28 -5.83 0.71
C VAL A 46 1.15 -6.44 2.09
N LEU A 47 0.55 -5.70 3.00
CA LEU A 47 0.35 -6.16 4.38
C LEU A 47 -0.48 -7.45 4.40
N TYR A 48 -0.06 -8.43 5.19
CA TYR A 48 -0.81 -9.69 5.37
C TYR A 48 -2.23 -9.45 5.92
N GLU A 49 -2.41 -8.37 6.68
CA GLU A 49 -3.71 -7.92 7.17
C GLU A 49 -4.76 -7.79 6.06
N PHE A 50 -4.32 -7.59 4.81
CA PHE A 50 -5.18 -7.56 3.62
C PHE A 50 -5.86 -8.92 3.34
N LYS A 51 -5.31 -10.04 3.86
CA LYS A 51 -5.78 -11.41 3.58
C LYS A 51 -7.28 -11.59 3.81
N LYS A 52 -7.84 -11.02 4.86
CA LYS A 52 -9.29 -11.10 5.14
C LYS A 52 -10.16 -10.57 4.00
N TYR A 53 -9.73 -9.49 3.33
CA TYR A 53 -10.45 -8.93 2.17
C TYR A 53 -10.17 -9.72 0.89
N LEU A 54 -8.95 -10.25 0.79
CA LEU A 54 -8.57 -11.14 -0.32
C LEU A 54 -9.44 -12.40 -0.30
N ASP A 55 -9.60 -13.05 0.84
CA ASP A 55 -10.41 -14.27 0.98
C ASP A 55 -11.88 -14.01 0.60
N LEU A 56 -12.45 -12.90 1.07
CA LEU A 56 -13.81 -12.48 0.69
C LEU A 56 -13.94 -12.27 -0.83
N TRP A 57 -12.93 -11.62 -1.43
CA TRP A 57 -12.91 -11.40 -2.86
C TRP A 57 -12.77 -12.73 -3.63
N MET A 58 -11.89 -13.62 -3.19
CA MET A 58 -11.71 -14.93 -3.81
C MET A 58 -12.97 -15.80 -3.73
N GLU A 59 -13.70 -15.75 -2.62
CA GLU A 59 -15.01 -16.40 -2.48
C GLU A 59 -16.02 -15.81 -3.48
N GLN A 60 -16.07 -14.49 -3.60
CA GLN A 60 -16.95 -13.82 -4.55
C GLN A 60 -16.60 -14.16 -6.01
N ARG A 61 -15.30 -14.22 -6.34
CA ARG A 61 -14.83 -14.68 -7.66
C ARG A 61 -15.32 -16.09 -7.98
N LYS A 62 -15.23 -17.01 -7.02
CA LYS A 62 -15.71 -18.39 -7.17
C LYS A 62 -17.22 -18.42 -7.41
N LYS A 63 -18.00 -17.67 -6.65
CA LYS A 63 -19.46 -17.58 -6.80
C LYS A 63 -19.86 -17.03 -8.17
N GLN A 64 -19.08 -16.13 -8.74
CA GLN A 64 -19.35 -15.51 -10.05
C GLN A 64 -18.69 -16.26 -11.23
N GLY A 65 -17.97 -17.35 -10.99
CA GLY A 65 -17.26 -18.09 -12.04
C GLY A 65 -16.17 -17.26 -12.73
N ILE A 66 -15.46 -16.41 -11.99
CA ILE A 66 -14.41 -15.55 -12.57
C ILE A 66 -13.14 -16.36 -12.77
N GLU A 67 -12.89 -16.77 -14.00
CA GLU A 67 -11.66 -17.42 -14.44
C GLU A 67 -10.73 -16.38 -15.07
N SER A 68 -9.84 -15.82 -14.28
CA SER A 68 -8.86 -14.83 -14.72
C SER A 68 -7.64 -14.86 -13.81
N GLU A 69 -6.44 -14.73 -14.38
CA GLU A 69 -5.20 -14.60 -13.61
C GLU A 69 -5.12 -13.28 -12.84
N TRP A 70 -5.80 -12.23 -13.33
CA TRP A 70 -5.77 -10.91 -12.73
C TRP A 70 -6.56 -10.85 -11.43
N LEU A 71 -5.98 -10.27 -10.39
CA LEU A 71 -6.67 -10.08 -9.11
C LEU A 71 -7.89 -9.17 -9.27
N PHE A 72 -7.73 -8.06 -9.99
CA PHE A 72 -8.79 -7.09 -10.25
C PHE A 72 -9.28 -7.20 -11.69
N VAL A 73 -10.54 -7.47 -11.85
CA VAL A 73 -11.17 -7.70 -13.15
C VAL A 73 -12.38 -6.81 -13.37
N HIS A 74 -12.78 -6.63 -14.61
CA HIS A 74 -14.07 -6.07 -14.99
C HIS A 74 -14.79 -7.06 -15.92
N ARG A 75 -16.11 -7.05 -15.87
CA ARG A 75 -16.94 -7.84 -16.76
C ARG A 75 -17.06 -7.15 -18.11
N CYS A 76 -16.81 -7.88 -19.18
CA CYS A 76 -16.97 -7.43 -20.57
C CYS A 76 -18.42 -7.61 -21.05
N GLY A 77 -18.77 -6.96 -22.16
CA GLY A 77 -20.11 -7.04 -22.73
C GLY A 77 -20.52 -8.45 -23.21
N ASP A 78 -19.57 -9.29 -23.53
CA ASP A 78 -19.75 -10.71 -23.89
C ASP A 78 -19.86 -11.65 -22.68
N GLY A 79 -19.80 -11.08 -21.46
CA GLY A 79 -19.86 -11.84 -20.22
C GLY A 79 -18.52 -12.35 -19.71
N SER A 80 -17.44 -12.26 -20.48
CA SER A 80 -16.08 -12.61 -20.06
C SER A 80 -15.51 -11.61 -19.04
N TYR A 81 -14.36 -11.96 -18.45
CA TYR A 81 -13.67 -11.10 -17.50
C TYR A 81 -12.28 -10.71 -18.02
N ALA A 82 -11.96 -9.44 -18.00
CA ALA A 82 -10.66 -8.90 -18.37
C ALA A 82 -10.02 -8.12 -17.23
N GLN A 83 -8.71 -7.85 -17.35
CA GLN A 83 -8.00 -6.99 -16.39
C GLN A 83 -8.71 -5.64 -16.24
N MET A 84 -8.94 -5.21 -15.00
CA MET A 84 -9.58 -3.93 -14.72
C MET A 84 -8.79 -2.76 -15.29
N LYS A 85 -9.50 -1.75 -15.80
CA LYS A 85 -8.91 -0.54 -16.37
C LYS A 85 -8.68 0.54 -15.31
N VAL A 86 -7.68 1.40 -15.52
CA VAL A 86 -7.42 2.55 -14.63
C VAL A 86 -8.64 3.46 -14.54
N SER A 87 -9.36 3.67 -15.64
CA SER A 87 -10.59 4.49 -15.67
C SER A 87 -11.68 3.98 -14.71
N THR A 88 -11.76 2.67 -14.49
CA THR A 88 -12.69 2.10 -13.50
C THR A 88 -12.35 2.56 -12.09
N LEU A 89 -11.05 2.57 -11.73
CA LEU A 89 -10.62 3.09 -10.43
C LEU A 89 -10.90 4.60 -10.31
N ASP A 90 -10.73 5.35 -11.39
CA ASP A 90 -11.02 6.80 -11.39
C ASP A 90 -12.52 7.05 -11.19
N SER A 91 -13.38 6.25 -11.82
CA SER A 91 -14.83 6.31 -11.58
C SER A 91 -15.19 6.00 -10.12
N TRP A 92 -14.54 5.01 -9.51
CA TRP A 92 -14.74 4.69 -8.09
C TRP A 92 -14.27 5.82 -7.18
N ALA A 93 -13.17 6.50 -7.52
CA ALA A 93 -12.72 7.67 -6.75
C ALA A 93 -13.79 8.76 -6.72
N ASN A 94 -14.44 9.02 -7.84
CA ASN A 94 -15.55 10.00 -7.93
C ASN A 94 -16.74 9.56 -7.07
N ILE A 95 -17.12 8.28 -7.08
CA ILE A 95 -18.18 7.74 -6.23
C ILE A 95 -17.81 7.95 -4.75
N PHE A 96 -16.58 7.59 -4.35
CA PHE A 96 -16.14 7.77 -2.96
C PHE A 96 -16.10 9.26 -2.56
N SER A 97 -15.67 10.15 -3.46
CA SER A 97 -15.72 11.61 -3.19
C SER A 97 -17.13 12.07 -2.89
N ASN A 98 -18.11 11.64 -3.69
CA ASN A 98 -19.51 12.02 -3.52
C ASN A 98 -20.10 11.46 -2.22
N GLU A 99 -19.87 10.16 -1.96
CA GLU A 99 -20.42 9.48 -0.77
C GLU A 99 -19.81 9.98 0.54
N LEU A 100 -18.53 10.32 0.52
CA LEU A 100 -17.80 10.76 1.72
C LEU A 100 -17.84 12.29 1.92
N GLY A 101 -18.26 13.04 0.92
CA GLY A 101 -18.26 14.51 0.96
C GLY A 101 -16.86 15.13 1.01
N VAL A 102 -15.84 14.42 0.50
CA VAL A 102 -14.43 14.86 0.48
C VAL A 102 -13.81 14.61 -0.89
N ASP A 103 -12.76 15.34 -1.24
CA ASP A 103 -12.00 15.07 -2.47
C ASP A 103 -11.15 13.82 -2.30
N PHE A 104 -11.73 12.65 -2.64
CA PHE A 104 -11.04 11.38 -2.58
C PHE A 104 -10.28 11.11 -3.87
N TYR A 105 -9.00 10.77 -3.74
CA TYR A 105 -8.16 10.29 -4.82
C TYR A 105 -7.24 9.14 -4.33
N TRP A 106 -7.02 8.15 -5.17
CA TRP A 106 -6.28 6.93 -4.76
C TRP A 106 -4.90 7.19 -4.16
N HIS A 107 -4.27 8.31 -4.53
CA HIS A 107 -2.94 8.64 -4.03
C HIS A 107 -2.95 9.07 -2.57
N CYS A 108 -4.09 9.59 -2.06
CA CYS A 108 -4.24 9.95 -0.65
C CYS A 108 -4.03 8.74 0.27
N MET A 109 -4.37 7.53 -0.19
CA MET A 109 -4.11 6.30 0.58
C MET A 109 -2.62 6.03 0.78
N ARG A 110 -1.76 6.46 -0.16
CA ARG A 110 -0.30 6.35 0.01
C ARG A 110 0.22 7.36 1.02
N HIS A 111 -0.29 8.60 0.97
CA HIS A 111 0.02 9.64 1.97
C HIS A 111 -0.36 9.14 3.36
N TYR A 112 -1.60 8.72 3.52
CA TYR A 112 -2.10 8.19 4.79
C TYR A 112 -1.23 7.04 5.33
N LEU A 113 -0.93 6.05 4.50
CA LEU A 113 -0.14 4.91 4.94
C LEU A 113 1.29 5.31 5.29
N ASN A 114 1.93 6.20 4.51
CA ASN A 114 3.26 6.70 4.82
C ASN A 114 3.29 7.41 6.18
N THR A 115 2.39 8.36 6.38
CA THR A 115 2.25 9.09 7.64
C THR A 115 2.00 8.13 8.81
N LYS A 116 1.12 7.13 8.62
CA LYS A 116 0.86 6.10 9.64
C LYS A 116 2.11 5.30 9.99
N LEU A 117 2.89 4.86 9.00
CA LEU A 117 4.12 4.10 9.25
C LEU A 117 5.17 4.92 10.00
N LEU A 118 5.32 6.20 9.64
CA LEU A 118 6.24 7.11 10.34
C LEU A 118 5.79 7.39 11.77
N LYS A 119 4.48 7.60 12.02
CA LYS A 119 3.93 7.76 13.37
C LYS A 119 4.14 6.51 14.25
N LEU A 120 4.28 5.34 13.63
CA LEU A 120 4.67 4.09 14.32
C LEU A 120 6.17 3.94 14.50
N ASN A 121 6.95 5.00 14.24
CA ASN A 121 8.41 5.02 14.32
C ASN A 121 9.12 4.00 13.42
N ILE A 122 8.48 3.59 12.32
CA ILE A 122 9.14 2.73 11.33
C ILE A 122 10.21 3.54 10.62
N PRO A 123 11.47 3.07 10.57
CA PRO A 123 12.56 3.81 9.97
C PRO A 123 12.30 4.20 8.51
N ALA A 124 12.69 5.43 8.12
CA ALA A 124 12.42 5.98 6.80
C ALA A 124 12.95 5.12 5.65
N ASN A 125 14.09 4.44 5.82
CA ASN A 125 14.64 3.53 4.82
C ASN A 125 13.76 2.28 4.64
N VAL A 126 13.10 1.79 5.68
CA VAL A 126 12.13 0.68 5.61
C VAL A 126 10.87 1.13 4.88
N VAL A 127 10.37 2.33 5.19
CA VAL A 127 9.22 2.93 4.50
C VAL A 127 9.55 3.16 3.02
N GLN A 128 10.74 3.67 2.71
CA GLN A 128 11.24 3.85 1.34
C GLN A 128 11.20 2.54 0.54
N GLU A 129 11.74 1.47 1.10
CA GLU A 129 11.75 0.15 0.46
C GLU A 129 10.32 -0.39 0.28
N PHE A 130 9.49 -0.29 1.32
CA PHE A 130 8.08 -0.73 1.26
C PHE A 130 7.30 -0.09 0.12
N PHE A 131 7.50 1.20 -0.13
CA PHE A 131 6.86 1.91 -1.23
C PHE A 131 7.60 1.77 -2.57
N GLY A 132 8.84 1.30 -2.57
CA GLY A 132 9.71 1.21 -3.74
C GLY A 132 10.11 2.59 -4.28
N TRP A 133 10.40 3.53 -3.39
CA TRP A 133 10.90 4.87 -3.75
C TRP A 133 12.41 4.85 -3.99
N SER A 134 12.86 5.66 -4.93
CA SER A 134 14.29 5.77 -5.26
C SER A 134 15.08 6.70 -4.32
N SER A 135 14.39 7.57 -3.59
CA SER A 135 14.98 8.51 -2.64
C SER A 135 14.17 8.56 -1.34
N SER A 136 14.84 8.77 -0.22
CA SER A 136 14.24 9.05 1.08
C SER A 136 13.47 10.38 1.11
N ASP A 137 13.80 11.33 0.23
CA ASP A 137 13.07 12.60 0.11
C ASP A 137 11.58 12.36 -0.18
N MET A 138 11.26 11.26 -0.88
CA MET A 138 9.87 10.87 -1.12
C MET A 138 9.14 10.46 0.16
N VAL A 139 9.85 9.97 1.17
CA VAL A 139 9.25 9.66 2.47
C VAL A 139 8.80 10.95 3.14
N ASN A 140 9.65 11.98 3.12
CA ASN A 140 9.36 13.29 3.70
C ASN A 140 8.26 14.03 2.92
N LEU A 141 8.29 13.97 1.58
CA LEU A 141 7.28 14.62 0.73
C LEU A 141 5.86 14.09 1.00
N TYR A 142 5.72 12.83 1.40
CA TYR A 142 4.44 12.20 1.70
C TYR A 142 4.17 12.09 3.21
N ASN A 143 4.89 12.84 4.03
CA ASN A 143 4.68 12.90 5.47
C ASN A 143 3.80 14.09 5.82
N ASP A 144 2.55 13.81 6.16
CA ASP A 144 1.57 14.81 6.60
C ASP A 144 1.50 14.89 8.15
N SER A 145 2.54 14.45 8.86
CA SER A 145 2.60 14.51 10.32
C SER A 145 2.74 15.96 10.78
N ASP A 146 1.94 16.34 11.76
CA ASP A 146 2.12 17.63 12.44
C ASP A 146 3.36 17.58 13.33
N VAL A 147 4.31 18.47 13.05
CA VAL A 147 5.56 18.58 13.82
C VAL A 147 5.30 18.91 15.28
N SER A 148 4.23 19.66 15.57
CA SER A 148 3.83 20.00 16.94
C SER A 148 3.44 18.76 17.74
N GLU A 149 2.71 17.83 17.11
CA GLU A 149 2.35 16.54 17.69
C GLU A 149 3.59 15.68 17.96
N GLU A 150 4.58 15.73 17.05
CA GLU A 150 5.84 15.01 17.24
C GLU A 150 6.68 15.63 18.36
N PHE A 151 6.77 16.96 18.46
CA PHE A 151 7.52 17.61 19.54
C PHE A 151 7.01 17.23 20.94
N SER A 152 5.71 17.10 21.10
CA SER A 152 5.12 16.73 22.41
C SER A 152 5.54 15.33 22.90
N LYS A 153 6.06 14.47 22.04
CA LYS A 153 6.57 13.14 22.40
C LYS A 153 7.97 13.19 22.99
N TYR A 154 8.73 14.23 22.70
CA TYR A 154 10.16 14.34 23.03
C TYR A 154 10.48 15.46 24.02
N PHE A 155 9.57 16.42 24.19
CA PHE A 155 9.80 17.60 25.00
C PHE A 155 8.67 17.79 26.02
N THR A 156 9.06 18.03 27.27
CA THR A 156 8.15 18.39 28.37
C THR A 156 8.65 19.68 29.05
N LYS A 157 7.89 20.18 30.01
CA LYS A 157 8.33 21.31 30.85
C LYS A 157 9.61 21.00 31.64
N ASP A 158 9.88 19.73 31.89
CA ASP A 158 11.04 19.26 32.65
C ASP A 158 12.24 18.92 31.77
N GLY A 159 12.12 19.10 30.45
CA GLY A 159 13.20 18.90 29.48
C GLY A 159 12.90 17.84 28.42
N ILE A 160 13.94 17.19 27.93
CA ILE A 160 13.86 16.14 26.89
C ILE A 160 13.46 14.83 27.56
N ILE A 161 12.44 14.16 27.00
CA ILE A 161 12.10 12.80 27.39
C ILE A 161 13.19 11.87 26.85
N GLU A 162 14.07 11.40 27.72
CA GLU A 162 14.99 10.33 27.37
C GLU A 162 14.16 9.06 27.10
N GLY A 163 14.23 8.56 25.86
CA GLY A 163 13.62 7.30 25.50
C GLY A 163 14.12 6.21 26.46
N LYS A 164 13.23 5.44 27.05
CA LYS A 164 13.64 4.22 27.76
C LYS A 164 14.42 3.37 26.77
N SER A 165 15.74 3.36 26.89
CA SER A 165 16.54 2.31 26.31
C SER A 165 16.08 1.02 26.99
N SER A 166 15.35 0.17 26.29
CA SER A 166 15.17 -1.21 26.73
C SER A 166 16.57 -1.79 26.87
N SER A 167 17.03 -1.93 28.10
CA SER A 167 18.30 -2.57 28.38
C SER A 167 18.16 -4.02 27.94
N LEU A 168 19.23 -4.58 27.34
CA LEU A 168 19.33 -6.01 26.99
C LEU A 168 19.15 -6.97 28.21
N SER A 169 19.00 -6.43 29.42
CA SER A 169 18.72 -7.15 30.64
C SER A 169 17.24 -7.47 30.89
N ASP A 170 16.34 -6.99 30.01
CA ASP A 170 14.88 -7.20 30.13
C ASP A 170 14.34 -8.26 29.15
N LEU A 171 15.26 -9.06 28.54
CA LEU A 171 14.94 -10.23 27.70
C LEU A 171 15.05 -11.53 28.47
#